data_5f52dc682f420e1416887eedaa3ff5d2
#
_entry.id   5f52dc682f420e1416887eedaa3ff5d2
#
_cell.length_a   1.000
_cell.length_b   1.000
_cell.length_c   1.000
_cell.angle_alpha   90.00
_cell.angle_beta   90.00
_cell.angle_gamma   90.00
#
_symmetry.space_group_name_H-M   'P 1'
#
loop_
_entity.id
_entity.type
_entity.pdbx_description
1 polymer ?
#
loop_
_entity_poly.entity_id
_entity_poly.type
_entity_poly.pdbx_seq_one_letter_code
_entity_poly.pdbx_strand_id
1 'polypeptide(L)'
;AHLDHIGISNNGDINNGADDDGSGTVAILEIAEAFQIAKKNGYGPKRSILFLHVTGEEIGLYGSRYYTDENPIFPLKNTVANLNIDMIGRVDPKHEGGKNYLYLIGSDKLSKELHELSENINKAFFNLDFDYTFNADDDPNRFYYRSDHYNFAKNNIPVIFYFNGSHADYHKPTDTPDKINYEFLETRARLIFHTAWELANREERIKLD
;
A
#
# COMPACT_ATOMS: atom_id res chain seq x y z
N ALA A 1 -0.24 -3.47 4.80
CA ALA A 1 0.79 -2.77 5.58
C ALA A 1 1.41 -3.73 6.59
N HIS A 2 2.68 -3.51 6.97
CA HIS A 2 3.33 -4.29 8.02
C HIS A 2 3.48 -3.53 9.33
N LEU A 3 3.51 -4.28 10.43
CA LEU A 3 3.60 -3.73 11.80
C LEU A 3 5.01 -3.75 12.38
N ASP A 4 5.86 -4.61 11.84
CA ASP A 4 7.24 -4.74 12.28
C ASP A 4 8.13 -3.65 11.64
N HIS A 5 9.27 -3.45 12.26
CA HIS A 5 10.40 -2.71 11.71
C HIS A 5 11.69 -3.39 12.16
N ILE A 6 12.84 -2.89 11.75
CA ILE A 6 14.14 -3.51 11.99
C ILE A 6 14.59 -3.51 13.47
N GLY A 7 13.84 -2.87 14.36
CA GLY A 7 14.02 -2.96 15.81
C GLY A 7 15.21 -2.17 16.36
N ILE A 8 16.02 -2.79 17.21
CA ILE A 8 17.14 -2.14 17.90
C ILE A 8 18.47 -2.51 17.22
N SER A 9 19.21 -1.51 16.82
CA SER A 9 20.53 -1.66 16.22
C SER A 9 21.58 -2.16 17.24
N ASN A 10 22.70 -2.72 16.77
CA ASN A 10 23.74 -3.27 17.63
C ASN A 10 24.36 -2.24 18.61
N ASN A 11 24.30 -0.96 18.32
CA ASN A 11 24.74 0.14 19.18
C ASN A 11 23.68 0.60 20.20
N GLY A 12 22.50 -0.04 20.20
CA GLY A 12 21.39 0.27 21.11
C GLY A 12 20.40 1.32 20.59
N ASP A 13 20.58 1.86 19.38
CA ASP A 13 19.66 2.80 18.79
C ASP A 13 18.35 2.11 18.39
N ILE A 14 17.21 2.75 18.68
CA ILE A 14 15.89 2.28 18.31
C ILE A 14 15.55 2.83 16.92
N ASN A 15 15.26 1.95 15.97
CA ASN A 15 14.76 2.31 14.66
C ASN A 15 13.23 2.43 14.77
N ASN A 16 12.71 3.65 14.57
CA ASN A 16 11.32 3.95 14.89
C ASN A 16 10.34 3.53 13.80
N GLY A 17 10.75 3.56 12.52
CA GLY A 17 9.90 3.14 11.39
C GLY A 17 8.64 4.00 11.23
N ALA A 18 8.77 5.32 11.31
CA ALA A 18 7.58 6.19 11.22
C ALA A 18 6.97 6.21 9.82
N ASP A 19 7.81 6.17 8.78
CA ASP A 19 7.35 5.99 7.39
C ASP A 19 7.31 4.51 7.01
N ASP A 20 8.30 3.74 7.42
CA ASP A 20 8.51 2.32 7.13
C ASP A 20 8.18 1.41 8.35
N ASP A 21 6.97 0.86 8.56
CA ASP A 21 5.73 1.16 7.83
C ASP A 21 4.65 1.72 8.76
N GLY A 22 5.05 2.65 9.64
CA GLY A 22 4.11 3.38 10.50
C GLY A 22 3.06 4.14 9.68
N SER A 23 3.49 4.74 8.55
CA SER A 23 2.62 5.51 7.67
C SER A 23 1.53 4.63 7.01
N GLY A 24 1.89 3.46 6.51
CA GLY A 24 0.92 2.51 5.95
C GLY A 24 0.02 1.91 7.02
N THR A 25 0.58 1.55 8.17
CA THR A 25 -0.18 1.02 9.30
C THR A 25 -1.29 1.97 9.76
N VAL A 26 -0.99 3.27 9.95
CA VAL A 26 -2.02 4.23 10.37
C VAL A 26 -3.00 4.55 9.25
N ALA A 27 -2.55 4.58 7.98
CA ALA A 27 -3.44 4.77 6.85
C ALA A 27 -4.51 3.68 6.75
N ILE A 28 -4.15 2.41 6.98
CA ILE A 28 -5.12 1.31 7.01
C ILE A 28 -6.16 1.49 8.11
N LEU A 29 -5.76 1.95 9.30
CA LEU A 29 -6.68 2.21 10.41
C LEU A 29 -7.68 3.32 10.08
N GLU A 30 -7.22 4.43 9.51
CA GLU A 30 -8.08 5.54 9.07
C GLU A 30 -9.04 5.13 7.94
N ILE A 31 -8.55 4.34 6.98
CA ILE A 31 -9.38 3.78 5.91
C ILE A 31 -10.45 2.83 6.50
N ALA A 32 -10.10 2.01 7.48
CA ALA A 32 -11.04 1.11 8.14
C ALA A 32 -12.13 1.89 8.89
N GLU A 33 -11.77 2.96 9.59
CA GLU A 33 -12.73 3.84 10.26
C GLU A 33 -13.67 4.49 9.25
N ALA A 34 -13.16 5.01 8.13
CA ALA A 34 -13.96 5.61 7.07
C ALA A 34 -15.01 4.62 6.52
N PHE A 35 -14.63 3.36 6.27
CA PHE A 35 -15.58 2.31 5.86
C PHE A 35 -16.62 2.00 6.96
N GLN A 36 -16.23 1.99 8.23
CA GLN A 36 -17.17 1.77 9.33
C GLN A 36 -18.18 2.93 9.46
N ILE A 37 -17.72 4.17 9.31
CA ILE A 37 -18.60 5.35 9.30
C ILE A 37 -19.57 5.26 8.13
N ALA A 38 -19.11 4.97 6.92
CA ALA A 38 -19.97 4.80 5.76
C ALA A 38 -21.03 3.71 6.00
N LYS A 39 -20.62 2.56 6.55
CA LYS A 39 -21.54 1.46 6.87
C LYS A 39 -22.60 1.86 7.91
N LYS A 40 -22.21 2.56 8.98
CA LYS A 40 -23.17 3.08 9.99
C LYS A 40 -24.19 4.03 9.38
N ASN A 41 -23.82 4.77 8.34
CA ASN A 41 -24.69 5.70 7.61
C ASN A 41 -25.51 5.03 6.49
N GLY A 42 -25.47 3.71 6.34
CA GLY A 42 -26.21 2.96 5.32
C GLY A 42 -25.52 2.84 3.96
N TYR A 43 -24.26 3.27 3.83
CA TYR A 43 -23.48 3.27 2.60
C TYR A 43 -22.30 2.28 2.67
N GLY A 44 -22.49 1.12 3.29
CA GLY A 44 -21.44 0.11 3.45
C GLY A 44 -20.99 -0.51 2.13
N PRO A 45 -19.80 -1.11 2.06
CA PRO A 45 -19.33 -1.79 0.88
C PRO A 45 -20.15 -3.06 0.58
N LYS A 46 -20.36 -3.38 -0.70
CA LYS A 46 -21.05 -4.60 -1.14
C LYS A 46 -20.17 -5.85 -0.94
N ARG A 47 -18.85 -5.73 -1.08
CA ARG A 47 -17.88 -6.78 -0.80
C ARG A 47 -17.24 -6.58 0.56
N SER A 48 -16.84 -7.67 1.20
CA SER A 48 -16.03 -7.61 2.43
C SER A 48 -14.65 -7.02 2.12
N ILE A 49 -14.13 -6.25 3.08
CA ILE A 49 -12.77 -5.73 3.04
C ILE A 49 -12.03 -6.32 4.22
N LEU A 50 -10.85 -6.87 3.97
CA LEU A 50 -9.94 -7.34 4.98
C LEU A 50 -8.82 -6.31 5.17
N PHE A 51 -8.73 -5.71 6.33
CA PHE A 51 -7.62 -4.87 6.74
C PHE A 51 -6.58 -5.77 7.38
N LEU A 52 -5.44 -5.92 6.71
CA LEU A 52 -4.43 -6.91 7.07
C LEU A 52 -3.13 -6.20 7.46
N HIS A 53 -2.84 -6.20 8.76
CA HIS A 53 -1.53 -5.85 9.27
C HIS A 53 -0.72 -7.13 9.44
N VAL A 54 0.38 -7.24 8.72
CA VAL A 54 1.28 -8.39 8.77
C VAL A 54 2.53 -8.08 9.60
N THR A 55 3.36 -9.08 9.84
CA THR A 55 4.63 -8.93 10.55
C THR A 55 5.70 -9.78 9.87
N GLY A 56 6.97 -9.47 10.15
CA GLY A 56 8.10 -10.17 9.54
C GLY A 56 8.31 -9.79 8.07
N GLU A 57 7.89 -8.60 7.67
CA GLU A 57 8.16 -8.04 6.36
C GLU A 57 9.66 -7.85 6.19
N GLU A 58 10.30 -7.17 7.12
CA GLU A 58 11.71 -6.76 7.16
C GLU A 58 12.69 -7.94 7.12
N ILE A 59 12.24 -9.11 7.52
CA ILE A 59 13.04 -10.33 7.55
C ILE A 59 12.65 -11.35 6.48
N GLY A 60 11.84 -10.95 5.49
CA GLY A 60 11.52 -11.76 4.30
C GLY A 60 10.06 -12.02 4.06
N LEU A 61 9.17 -11.03 4.28
CA LEU A 61 7.75 -11.05 3.95
C LEU A 61 7.00 -12.22 4.61
N TYR A 62 7.38 -12.60 5.83
CA TYR A 62 6.88 -13.85 6.45
C TYR A 62 5.39 -13.82 6.73
N GLY A 63 4.85 -12.69 7.20
CA GLY A 63 3.43 -12.58 7.55
C GLY A 63 2.53 -12.70 6.34
N SER A 64 2.81 -11.97 5.28
CA SER A 64 2.04 -12.06 4.03
C SER A 64 2.21 -13.42 3.36
N ARG A 65 3.42 -14.01 3.41
CA ARG A 65 3.66 -15.35 2.90
C ARG A 65 2.85 -16.39 3.67
N TYR A 66 2.86 -16.33 5.00
CA TYR A 66 2.07 -17.24 5.82
C TYR A 66 0.58 -17.12 5.50
N TYR A 67 0.08 -15.87 5.36
CA TYR A 67 -1.31 -15.65 4.98
C TYR A 67 -1.64 -16.24 3.61
N THR A 68 -0.80 -16.03 2.60
CA THR A 68 -1.12 -16.45 1.23
C THR A 68 -0.86 -17.94 0.97
N ASP A 69 0.21 -18.50 1.53
CA ASP A 69 0.69 -19.82 1.14
C ASP A 69 0.26 -20.92 2.13
N GLU A 70 0.06 -20.56 3.41
CA GLU A 70 -0.14 -21.55 4.47
C GLU A 70 -1.56 -21.49 5.06
N ASN A 71 -2.03 -20.32 5.50
CA ASN A 71 -3.26 -20.19 6.25
C ASN A 71 -4.07 -18.92 5.95
N PRO A 72 -4.62 -18.79 4.74
CA PRO A 72 -5.47 -17.66 4.43
C PRO A 72 -6.80 -17.73 5.22
N ILE A 73 -7.18 -16.63 5.88
CA ILE A 73 -8.45 -16.51 6.60
C ILE A 73 -9.64 -16.76 5.67
N PHE A 74 -9.52 -16.31 4.42
CA PHE A 74 -10.48 -16.56 3.34
C PHE A 74 -9.76 -17.20 2.15
N PRO A 75 -10.42 -18.10 1.40
CA PRO A 75 -9.82 -18.70 0.22
C PRO A 75 -9.31 -17.63 -0.76
N LEU A 76 -8.04 -17.70 -1.17
CA LEU A 76 -7.42 -16.70 -2.03
C LEU A 76 -8.19 -16.45 -3.35
N LYS A 77 -8.83 -17.48 -3.90
CA LYS A 77 -9.69 -17.36 -5.08
C LYS A 77 -10.83 -16.35 -4.91
N ASN A 78 -11.19 -16.03 -3.66
CA ASN A 78 -12.22 -15.04 -3.34
C ASN A 78 -11.63 -13.62 -3.16
N THR A 79 -10.31 -13.48 -3.12
CA THR A 79 -9.64 -12.18 -3.06
C THR A 79 -9.67 -11.51 -4.43
N VAL A 80 -10.21 -10.31 -4.51
CA VAL A 80 -10.37 -9.57 -5.77
C VAL A 80 -9.08 -8.84 -6.13
N ALA A 81 -8.49 -8.15 -5.15
CA ALA A 81 -7.24 -7.41 -5.27
C ALA A 81 -6.59 -7.25 -3.90
N ASN A 82 -5.29 -6.94 -3.90
CA ASN A 82 -4.56 -6.46 -2.73
C ASN A 82 -4.09 -5.03 -3.00
N LEU A 83 -4.38 -4.13 -2.08
CA LEU A 83 -3.90 -2.76 -2.06
C LEU A 83 -2.88 -2.66 -0.93
N ASN A 84 -1.62 -2.74 -1.26
CA ASN A 84 -0.51 -2.70 -0.31
C ASN A 84 -0.06 -1.27 -0.08
N ILE A 85 0.10 -0.91 1.17
CA ILE A 85 0.52 0.43 1.57
C ILE A 85 1.77 0.26 2.42
N ASP A 86 2.87 0.81 1.93
CA ASP A 86 4.15 0.71 2.60
C ASP A 86 4.98 1.94 2.22
N MET A 87 5.31 2.77 3.21
CA MET A 87 5.99 4.05 3.04
C MET A 87 5.23 5.03 2.14
N ILE A 88 4.22 5.69 2.70
CA ILE A 88 3.44 6.74 1.99
C ILE A 88 3.45 8.10 2.72
N GLY A 89 4.28 8.26 3.75
CA GLY A 89 4.30 9.45 4.61
C GLY A 89 5.37 10.48 4.27
N ARG A 90 6.32 10.18 3.38
CA ARG A 90 7.45 11.05 3.09
C ARG A 90 7.50 11.47 1.61
N VAL A 91 8.60 12.13 1.26
CA VAL A 91 8.96 12.52 -0.10
C VAL A 91 10.38 12.07 -0.37
N ASP A 92 10.63 11.43 -1.51
CA ASP A 92 11.95 11.03 -1.93
C ASP A 92 12.72 12.20 -2.59
N PRO A 93 14.04 12.08 -2.76
CA PRO A 93 14.85 13.17 -3.35
C PRO A 93 14.43 13.56 -4.77
N LYS A 94 13.82 12.65 -5.55
CA LYS A 94 13.37 12.93 -6.92
C LYS A 94 12.21 13.93 -6.95
N HIS A 95 11.38 13.93 -5.90
CA HIS A 95 10.14 14.71 -5.83
C HIS A 95 10.19 15.85 -4.80
N GLU A 96 11.37 16.17 -4.26
CA GLU A 96 11.52 17.31 -3.33
C GLU A 96 11.04 18.63 -3.95
N GLY A 97 10.19 19.36 -3.20
CA GLY A 97 9.60 20.62 -3.65
C GLY A 97 8.57 20.49 -4.76
N GLY A 98 8.22 19.25 -5.16
CA GLY A 98 7.21 18.95 -6.16
C GLY A 98 5.79 18.84 -5.60
N LYS A 99 4.88 18.44 -6.47
CA LYS A 99 3.51 18.12 -6.11
C LYS A 99 3.45 16.80 -5.34
N ASN A 100 2.29 16.55 -4.71
CA ASN A 100 2.01 15.23 -4.13
C ASN A 100 1.97 14.16 -5.23
N TYR A 101 2.62 13.04 -4.96
CA TYR A 101 2.84 11.95 -5.91
C TYR A 101 2.72 10.60 -5.20
N LEU A 102 2.63 9.54 -5.99
CA LEU A 102 2.78 8.15 -5.55
C LEU A 102 3.46 7.33 -6.65
N TYR A 103 4.40 6.48 -6.25
CA TYR A 103 4.76 5.34 -7.08
C TYR A 103 3.66 4.29 -7.00
N LEU A 104 3.22 3.80 -8.15
CA LEU A 104 2.32 2.67 -8.26
C LEU A 104 3.08 1.50 -8.87
N ILE A 105 3.22 0.43 -8.10
CA ILE A 105 3.99 -0.74 -8.49
C ILE A 105 3.06 -1.95 -8.58
N GLY A 106 3.14 -2.68 -9.69
CA GLY A 106 2.35 -3.88 -9.94
C GLY A 106 0.93 -3.65 -10.45
N SER A 107 0.48 -2.40 -10.59
CA SER A 107 -0.92 -2.07 -10.89
C SER A 107 -1.44 -2.64 -12.21
N ASP A 108 -0.59 -2.76 -13.23
CA ASP A 108 -0.92 -3.26 -14.57
C ASP A 108 -0.37 -4.67 -14.88
N LYS A 109 0.38 -5.28 -13.94
CA LYS A 109 1.07 -6.54 -14.21
C LYS A 109 0.14 -7.74 -14.32
N LEU A 110 -0.96 -7.74 -13.60
CA LEU A 110 -1.94 -8.83 -13.58
C LEU A 110 -3.33 -8.39 -14.01
N SER A 111 -3.61 -7.08 -14.06
CA SER A 111 -4.91 -6.54 -14.43
C SER A 111 -4.80 -5.10 -14.89
N LYS A 112 -4.90 -4.87 -16.19
CA LYS A 112 -5.01 -3.52 -16.75
C LYS A 112 -6.25 -2.81 -16.25
N GLU A 113 -7.32 -3.55 -15.98
CA GLU A 113 -8.55 -2.98 -15.43
C GLU A 113 -8.33 -2.36 -14.05
N LEU A 114 -7.51 -2.97 -13.19
CA LEU A 114 -7.13 -2.38 -11.90
C LEU A 114 -6.33 -1.09 -12.07
N HIS A 115 -5.39 -1.09 -12.98
CA HIS A 115 -4.59 0.09 -13.32
C HIS A 115 -5.47 1.24 -13.81
N GLU A 116 -6.31 1.00 -14.82
CA GLU A 116 -7.23 2.00 -15.38
C GLU A 116 -8.22 2.53 -14.33
N LEU A 117 -8.70 1.66 -13.43
CA LEU A 117 -9.56 2.06 -12.32
C LEU A 117 -8.85 3.06 -11.40
N SER A 118 -7.61 2.77 -11.00
CA SER A 118 -6.81 3.64 -10.14
C SER A 118 -6.52 5.00 -10.82
N GLU A 119 -6.16 4.99 -12.10
CA GLU A 119 -5.96 6.20 -12.91
C GLU A 119 -7.22 7.07 -12.99
N ASN A 120 -8.36 6.45 -13.26
CA ASN A 120 -9.64 7.17 -13.36
C ASN A 120 -10.03 7.81 -12.02
N ILE A 121 -9.82 7.13 -10.91
CA ILE A 121 -10.06 7.67 -9.57
C ILE A 121 -9.12 8.85 -9.28
N ASN A 122 -7.84 8.69 -9.56
CA ASN A 122 -6.89 9.78 -9.37
C ASN A 122 -7.29 11.01 -10.20
N LYS A 123 -7.57 10.83 -11.48
CA LYS A 123 -7.99 11.90 -12.38
C LYS A 123 -9.28 12.59 -11.94
N ALA A 124 -10.23 11.82 -11.40
CA ALA A 124 -11.54 12.35 -11.02
C ALA A 124 -11.52 13.14 -9.69
N PHE A 125 -10.66 12.74 -8.74
CA PHE A 125 -10.79 13.22 -7.35
C PHE A 125 -9.53 13.84 -6.75
N PHE A 126 -8.32 13.47 -7.21
CA PHE A 126 -7.08 13.83 -6.52
C PHE A 126 -6.07 14.55 -7.38
N ASN A 127 -5.84 14.08 -8.61
CA ASN A 127 -4.85 14.62 -9.54
C ASN A 127 -3.42 14.61 -8.97
N LEU A 128 -3.05 13.51 -8.28
CA LEU A 128 -1.68 13.24 -7.85
C LEU A 128 -0.81 12.90 -9.06
N ASP A 129 0.48 13.18 -8.97
CA ASP A 129 1.44 12.70 -9.96
C ASP A 129 1.72 11.21 -9.72
N PHE A 130 1.18 10.32 -10.55
CA PHE A 130 1.52 8.90 -10.51
C PHE A 130 2.83 8.64 -11.23
N ASP A 131 3.76 8.02 -10.53
CA ASP A 131 5.07 7.65 -11.06
C ASP A 131 5.18 6.12 -11.18
N TYR A 132 5.50 5.65 -12.38
CA TYR A 132 5.62 4.23 -12.71
C TYR A 132 7.07 3.76 -12.88
N THR A 133 8.05 4.60 -12.51
CA THR A 133 9.47 4.29 -12.66
C THR A 133 9.84 2.93 -12.08
N PHE A 134 9.31 2.61 -10.90
CA PHE A 134 9.59 1.34 -10.20
C PHE A 134 8.66 0.19 -10.61
N ASN A 135 7.73 0.43 -11.53
CA ASN A 135 6.89 -0.61 -12.09
C ASN A 135 7.51 -1.30 -13.33
N ALA A 136 8.62 -0.76 -13.83
CA ALA A 136 9.33 -1.33 -14.97
C ALA A 136 9.85 -2.75 -14.65
N ASP A 137 9.81 -3.64 -15.65
CA ASP A 137 10.25 -5.04 -15.47
C ASP A 137 11.76 -5.15 -15.19
N ASP A 138 12.53 -4.16 -15.65
CA ASP A 138 13.98 -4.05 -15.49
C ASP A 138 14.38 -3.09 -14.35
N ASP A 139 13.46 -2.74 -13.45
CA ASP A 139 13.78 -1.92 -12.28
C ASP A 139 14.96 -2.51 -11.49
N PRO A 140 16.10 -1.80 -11.41
CA PRO A 140 17.29 -2.30 -10.73
C PRO A 140 17.09 -2.48 -9.22
N ASN A 141 16.13 -1.77 -8.63
CA ASN A 141 15.80 -1.88 -7.22
C ASN A 141 14.90 -3.08 -6.92
N ARG A 142 14.22 -3.59 -7.95
CA ARG A 142 13.29 -4.72 -7.86
C ARG A 142 12.18 -4.53 -6.84
N PHE A 143 11.66 -3.31 -6.69
CA PHE A 143 10.64 -2.99 -5.69
C PHE A 143 9.37 -3.83 -5.81
N TYR A 144 9.02 -4.30 -7.01
CA TYR A 144 7.90 -5.22 -7.21
C TYR A 144 7.98 -6.50 -6.35
N TYR A 145 9.18 -6.89 -5.91
CA TYR A 145 9.42 -8.11 -5.12
C TYR A 145 9.71 -7.83 -3.64
N ARG A 146 9.66 -6.57 -3.19
CA ARG A 146 10.25 -6.15 -1.92
C ARG A 146 9.24 -5.74 -0.85
N SER A 147 7.93 -5.89 -1.09
CA SER A 147 6.92 -5.69 -0.05
C SER A 147 5.83 -6.75 -0.14
N ASP A 148 4.92 -6.74 0.79
CA ASP A 148 3.93 -7.79 1.05
C ASP A 148 2.98 -8.11 -0.11
N HIS A 149 2.75 -7.13 -1.01
CA HIS A 149 1.94 -7.33 -2.23
C HIS A 149 2.43 -8.47 -3.10
N TYR A 150 3.76 -8.73 -3.10
CA TYR A 150 4.33 -9.78 -3.96
C TYR A 150 3.80 -11.17 -3.61
N ASN A 151 3.55 -11.46 -2.34
CA ASN A 151 2.98 -12.74 -1.93
C ASN A 151 1.55 -12.94 -2.46
N PHE A 152 0.79 -11.88 -2.65
CA PHE A 152 -0.51 -11.92 -3.34
C PHE A 152 -0.33 -12.04 -4.85
N ALA A 153 0.56 -11.25 -5.44
CA ALA A 153 0.80 -11.24 -6.89
C ALA A 153 1.26 -12.61 -7.43
N LYS A 154 2.19 -13.29 -6.74
CA LYS A 154 2.63 -14.65 -7.11
C LYS A 154 1.51 -15.70 -7.07
N ASN A 155 0.42 -15.41 -6.36
CA ASN A 155 -0.79 -16.22 -6.30
C ASN A 155 -1.89 -15.72 -7.25
N ASN A 156 -1.52 -14.95 -8.29
CA ASN A 156 -2.43 -14.40 -9.31
C ASN A 156 -3.54 -13.50 -8.75
N ILE A 157 -3.26 -12.76 -7.68
CA ILE A 157 -4.15 -11.72 -7.16
C ILE A 157 -3.64 -10.39 -7.66
N PRO A 158 -4.45 -9.59 -8.38
CA PRO A 158 -4.07 -8.24 -8.79
C PRO A 158 -3.67 -7.37 -7.61
N VAL A 159 -2.61 -6.60 -7.76
CA VAL A 159 -2.03 -5.80 -6.67
C VAL A 159 -1.78 -4.35 -7.11
N ILE A 160 -1.82 -3.45 -6.16
CA ILE A 160 -1.14 -2.17 -6.25
C ILE A 160 -0.29 -2.02 -5.01
N PHE A 161 0.99 -1.77 -5.18
CA PHE A 161 1.87 -1.31 -4.13
C PHE A 161 2.00 0.21 -4.21
N TYR A 162 1.46 0.91 -3.23
CA TYR A 162 1.56 2.34 -3.06
C TYR A 162 2.78 2.67 -2.23
N PHE A 163 3.65 3.50 -2.80
CA PHE A 163 4.97 3.78 -2.26
C PHE A 163 5.38 5.24 -2.51
N ASN A 164 6.15 5.84 -1.64
CA ASN A 164 6.67 7.19 -1.85
C ASN A 164 8.17 7.24 -2.18
N GLY A 165 8.82 6.11 -2.32
CA GLY A 165 10.27 6.04 -2.53
C GLY A 165 11.06 6.04 -1.23
N SER A 166 12.37 5.78 -1.34
CA SER A 166 13.28 5.79 -0.19
C SER A 166 13.81 7.20 0.08
N HIS A 167 13.93 7.55 1.34
CA HIS A 167 14.45 8.83 1.82
C HIS A 167 15.70 8.64 2.68
N ALA A 168 16.34 9.74 3.08
CA ALA A 168 17.62 9.71 3.81
C ALA A 168 17.55 9.01 5.19
N ASP A 169 16.35 8.91 5.77
CA ASP A 169 16.11 8.29 7.08
C ASP A 169 15.66 6.83 7.00
N TYR A 170 15.48 6.26 5.80
CA TYR A 170 15.08 4.88 5.59
C TYR A 170 15.99 3.91 6.34
N HIS A 171 15.42 3.01 7.12
CA HIS A 171 16.11 2.06 8.01
C HIS A 171 17.08 2.71 9.01
N LYS A 172 16.72 3.89 9.53
CA LYS A 172 17.51 4.60 10.53
C LYS A 172 16.68 5.02 11.74
N PRO A 173 17.31 5.23 12.91
CA PRO A 173 16.63 5.76 14.09
C PRO A 173 15.98 7.13 13.88
N THR A 174 16.40 7.83 12.82
CA THR A 174 15.91 9.16 12.47
C THR A 174 14.63 9.16 11.61
N ASP A 175 14.07 7.98 11.28
CA ASP A 175 12.72 7.88 10.71
C ASP A 175 11.67 8.06 11.80
N THR A 176 11.29 9.31 12.04
CA THR A 176 10.47 9.75 13.18
C THR A 176 9.19 10.45 12.74
N PRO A 177 8.11 10.41 13.58
CA PRO A 177 6.81 10.95 13.21
C PRO A 177 6.78 12.44 12.86
N ASP A 178 7.69 13.25 13.44
CA ASP A 178 7.80 14.69 13.16
C ASP A 178 8.26 15.00 11.73
N LYS A 179 8.77 14.01 11.01
CA LYS A 179 9.21 14.14 9.62
C LYS A 179 8.14 13.71 8.59
N ILE A 180 7.05 13.14 9.03
CA ILE A 180 5.95 12.73 8.16
C ILE A 180 5.25 13.96 7.57
N ASN A 181 5.03 13.93 6.27
CA ASN A 181 4.17 14.91 5.59
C ASN A 181 2.71 14.45 5.68
N TYR A 182 2.06 14.82 6.77
CA TYR A 182 0.69 14.39 7.07
C TYR A 182 -0.34 14.83 6.03
N GLU A 183 -0.15 15.97 5.38
CA GLU A 183 -1.04 16.44 4.30
C GLU A 183 -0.97 15.52 3.08
N PHE A 184 0.25 15.11 2.70
CA PHE A 184 0.44 14.18 1.60
C PHE A 184 -0.06 12.78 1.97
N LEU A 185 0.24 12.33 3.18
CA LEU A 185 -0.22 11.03 3.71
C LEU A 185 -1.75 10.94 3.69
N GLU A 186 -2.45 11.96 4.21
CA GLU A 186 -3.92 12.00 4.17
C GLU A 186 -4.45 11.88 2.73
N THR A 187 -3.93 12.69 1.82
CA THR A 187 -4.38 12.68 0.42
C THR A 187 -4.15 11.32 -0.23
N ARG A 188 -3.00 10.68 0.01
CA ARG A 188 -2.66 9.35 -0.48
C ARG A 188 -3.59 8.28 0.09
N ALA A 189 -3.82 8.30 1.40
CA ALA A 189 -4.74 7.38 2.07
C ALA A 189 -6.18 7.53 1.54
N ARG A 190 -6.64 8.74 1.28
CA ARG A 190 -7.95 9.00 0.69
C ARG A 190 -8.07 8.45 -0.74
N LEU A 191 -7.02 8.59 -1.56
CA LEU A 191 -7.00 7.98 -2.89
C LEU A 191 -7.12 6.45 -2.80
N ILE A 192 -6.39 5.83 -1.88
CA ILE A 192 -6.44 4.38 -1.66
C ILE A 192 -7.83 3.96 -1.15
N PHE A 193 -8.45 4.74 -0.24
CA PHE A 193 -9.83 4.52 0.16
C PHE A 193 -10.79 4.53 -1.03
N HIS A 194 -10.69 5.52 -1.94
CA HIS A 194 -11.55 5.60 -3.13
C HIS A 194 -11.35 4.41 -4.07
N THR A 195 -10.10 3.96 -4.25
CA THR A 195 -9.80 2.76 -5.04
C THR A 195 -10.43 1.51 -4.41
N ALA A 196 -10.28 1.35 -3.09
CA ALA A 196 -10.89 0.25 -2.34
C ALA A 196 -12.43 0.33 -2.38
N TRP A 197 -13.00 1.54 -2.29
CA TRP A 197 -14.44 1.78 -2.37
C TRP A 197 -15.00 1.33 -3.72
N GLU A 198 -14.38 1.71 -4.82
CA GLU A 198 -14.82 1.30 -6.16
C GLU A 198 -14.72 -0.22 -6.33
N LEU A 199 -13.60 -0.84 -5.95
CA LEU A 199 -13.44 -2.30 -5.98
C LEU A 199 -14.48 -3.03 -5.14
N ALA A 200 -14.87 -2.47 -4.00
CA ALA A 200 -15.81 -3.08 -3.09
C ALA A 200 -17.27 -2.92 -3.51
N ASN A 201 -17.60 -1.93 -4.34
CA ASN A 201 -18.99 -1.59 -4.70
C ASN A 201 -19.37 -1.88 -6.14
N ARG A 202 -18.42 -2.04 -7.06
CA ARG A 202 -18.71 -2.37 -8.46
C ARG A 202 -19.41 -3.74 -8.60
N GLU A 203 -20.18 -3.92 -9.65
CA GLU A 203 -20.92 -5.18 -9.87
C GLU A 203 -19.96 -6.32 -10.25
N GLU A 204 -19.11 -6.09 -11.23
CA GLU A 204 -18.19 -7.10 -11.78
C GLU A 204 -16.88 -7.15 -10.99
N ARG A 205 -16.32 -8.34 -10.84
CA ARG A 205 -14.94 -8.52 -10.38
C ARG A 205 -13.97 -7.99 -11.45
N ILE A 206 -12.87 -7.35 -11.05
CA ILE A 206 -11.80 -7.00 -12.01
C ILE A 206 -11.25 -8.25 -12.68
N LYS A 207 -10.88 -8.12 -13.95
CA LYS A 207 -10.38 -9.21 -14.76
C LYS A 207 -8.88 -9.34 -14.63
N LEU A 208 -8.41 -10.59 -14.66
CA LEU A 208 -7.00 -10.90 -14.92
C LEU A 208 -6.75 -10.83 -16.43
N ASP A 209 -5.57 -10.35 -16.83
CA ASP A 209 -5.12 -10.33 -18.22
C ASP A 209 -4.60 -11.67 -18.68
#